data_bf39acc37f7b4353f5bac0d7ba8d318b
#
_entry.id   bf39acc37f7b4353f5bac0d7ba8d318b
#
_cell.length_a   1.000
_cell.length_b   1.000
_cell.length_c   1.000
_cell.angle_alpha   90.00
_cell.angle_beta   90.00
_cell.angle_gamma   90.00
#
_symmetry.space_group_name_H-M   'P 1'
#
loop_
_entity.id
_entity.type
_entity.pdbx_description
1 polymer ?
#
loop_
_entity_poly.entity_id
_entity_poly.type
_entity_poly.pdbx_seq_one_letter_code
_entity_poly.pdbx_strand_id
1 'polypeptide(L)'
;MSFLKELSENKQAITLYKYNGNDITVDPEISIKDIDKSSDYINICFIDLETTGTHKKNDLIIEIALKVMHLNKHTAEESKAIYEYQSFQDPGIKIPEEASLINGITDEMVKDHEINWEKVGDILSKSQLCVAHNASFDRAFLDRYLEQSKSKIWACSINDIDWIQRGFTNFKLELLS
;
A
#
# COMPACT_ATOMS: atom_id res chain seq x y z
N MET A 1 20.69 5.79 10.74
CA MET A 1 19.31 6.35 10.65
C MET A 1 18.39 5.22 10.26
N SER A 2 17.27 5.01 10.96
CA SER A 2 16.45 3.83 10.70
C SER A 2 15.57 4.05 9.48
N PHE A 3 15.32 3.02 8.69
CA PHE A 3 14.38 2.94 7.57
C PHE A 3 13.03 3.62 7.85
N LEU A 4 12.58 3.55 9.11
CA LEU A 4 11.33 4.18 9.56
C LEU A 4 11.42 5.71 9.67
N LYS A 5 12.61 6.29 9.83
CA LYS A 5 12.77 7.74 9.87
C LYS A 5 12.59 8.34 8.48
N GLU A 6 13.07 7.66 7.44
CA GLU A 6 12.84 8.07 6.05
C GLU A 6 11.38 7.90 5.61
N LEU A 7 10.69 6.85 6.08
CA LEU A 7 9.24 6.70 5.87
C LEU A 7 8.46 7.83 6.55
N SER A 8 8.90 8.29 7.73
CA SER A 8 8.23 9.39 8.45
C SER A 8 8.49 10.75 7.81
N GLU A 9 9.68 10.98 7.28
CA GLU A 9 10.04 12.23 6.59
C GLU A 9 9.35 12.34 5.22
N ASN A 10 8.96 11.23 4.60
CA ASN A 10 8.18 11.18 3.36
C ASN A 10 6.65 11.30 3.53
N LYS A 11 6.16 11.50 4.76
CA LYS A 11 4.71 11.73 5.01
C LYS A 11 4.11 12.86 4.18
N GLN A 12 4.88 13.89 3.86
CA GLN A 12 4.40 14.97 3.00
C GLN A 12 4.08 14.49 1.57
N ALA A 13 4.71 13.45 1.09
CA ALA A 13 4.45 12.92 -0.25
C ALA A 13 3.09 12.20 -0.32
N ILE A 14 2.73 11.46 0.72
CA ILE A 14 1.45 10.71 0.75
C ILE A 14 0.25 11.66 0.93
N THR A 15 0.43 12.76 1.66
CA THR A 15 -0.66 13.71 1.98
C THR A 15 -0.86 14.81 0.92
N LEU A 16 0.07 15.00 0.01
CA LEU A 16 0.06 16.12 -0.95
C LEU A 16 -0.51 15.78 -2.34
N TYR A 17 -0.71 14.51 -2.64
CA TYR A 17 -1.27 14.14 -3.93
C TYR A 17 -2.79 14.05 -3.84
N LYS A 18 -3.47 15.13 -4.25
CA LYS A 18 -4.89 15.03 -4.56
C LYS A 18 -5.02 14.05 -5.73
N TYR A 19 -5.72 12.95 -5.48
CA TYR A 19 -6.10 12.00 -6.49
C TYR A 19 -6.78 12.73 -7.66
N ASN A 20 -6.28 12.50 -8.85
CA ASN A 20 -6.85 13.04 -10.09
C ASN A 20 -7.25 11.94 -11.08
N GLY A 21 -7.32 10.69 -10.64
CA GLY A 21 -7.69 9.55 -11.47
C GLY A 21 -6.58 8.99 -12.37
N ASN A 22 -5.37 9.55 -12.31
CA ASN A 22 -4.26 9.11 -13.14
C ASN A 22 -3.17 8.44 -12.32
N ASP A 23 -2.51 7.46 -12.92
CA ASP A 23 -1.31 6.85 -12.36
C ASP A 23 -0.21 7.88 -12.18
N ILE A 24 0.39 7.90 -11.00
CA ILE A 24 1.55 8.75 -10.73
C ILE A 24 2.80 7.89 -10.80
N THR A 25 3.60 8.10 -11.83
CA THR A 25 4.98 7.58 -11.84
C THR A 25 5.90 8.63 -11.25
N VAL A 26 6.63 8.27 -10.21
CA VAL A 26 7.58 9.18 -9.54
C VAL A 26 8.77 9.49 -10.48
N ASP A 27 9.10 8.56 -11.34
CA ASP A 27 10.09 8.72 -12.38
C ASP A 27 9.62 7.96 -13.63
N PRO A 28 9.24 8.64 -14.74
CA PRO A 28 8.75 8.00 -15.95
C PRO A 28 9.82 7.14 -16.66
N GLU A 29 11.10 7.32 -16.33
CA GLU A 29 12.19 6.52 -16.88
C GLU A 29 12.45 5.23 -16.08
N ILE A 30 11.92 5.14 -14.85
CA ILE A 30 12.09 3.95 -13.99
C ILE A 30 10.83 3.09 -14.07
N SER A 31 10.86 2.09 -14.94
CA SER A 31 9.88 1.02 -14.88
C SER A 31 10.21 0.06 -13.74
N ILE A 32 9.19 -0.48 -13.07
CA ILE A 32 9.38 -1.61 -12.16
C ILE A 32 9.92 -2.77 -13.00
N LYS A 33 11.15 -3.18 -12.73
CA LYS A 33 11.80 -4.30 -13.40
C LYS A 33 11.78 -5.53 -12.53
N ASP A 34 11.75 -6.70 -13.17
CA ASP A 34 12.05 -7.94 -12.48
C ASP A 34 13.49 -7.88 -11.96
N ILE A 35 13.64 -8.19 -10.66
CA ILE A 35 14.95 -8.21 -10.01
C ILE A 35 15.38 -9.66 -9.87
N ASP A 36 16.59 -9.96 -10.36
CA ASP A 36 17.21 -11.26 -10.16
C ASP A 36 17.36 -11.55 -8.66
N LYS A 37 17.08 -12.79 -8.25
CA LYS A 37 17.21 -13.24 -6.85
C LYS A 37 18.65 -13.10 -6.31
N SER A 38 19.64 -13.06 -7.19
CA SER A 38 21.06 -12.82 -6.85
C SER A 38 21.36 -11.34 -6.58
N SER A 39 20.48 -10.42 -6.97
CA SER A 39 20.66 -8.99 -6.76
C SER A 39 20.72 -8.62 -5.28
N ASP A 40 21.54 -7.65 -4.94
CA ASP A 40 21.54 -7.03 -3.62
C ASP A 40 20.39 -6.05 -3.41
N TYR A 41 19.63 -5.77 -4.46
CA TYR A 41 18.48 -4.88 -4.45
C TYR A 41 17.16 -5.67 -4.49
N ILE A 42 16.12 -5.11 -3.88
CA ILE A 42 14.76 -5.62 -3.89
C ILE A 42 13.76 -4.50 -4.13
N ASN A 43 12.60 -4.87 -4.67
CA ASN A 43 11.41 -4.03 -4.70
C ASN A 43 10.50 -4.40 -3.52
N ILE A 44 10.14 -3.42 -2.72
CA ILE A 44 9.13 -3.54 -1.65
C ILE A 44 7.92 -2.75 -2.06
N CYS A 45 6.74 -3.40 -2.09
CA CYS A 45 5.47 -2.75 -2.33
C CYS A 45 4.78 -2.47 -1.00
N PHE A 46 4.63 -1.21 -0.65
CA PHE A 46 3.77 -0.76 0.44
C PHE A 46 2.36 -0.65 -0.08
N ILE A 47 1.41 -1.14 0.71
CA ILE A 47 0.01 -1.30 0.31
C ILE A 47 -0.87 -0.74 1.41
N ASP A 48 -1.88 0.01 1.01
CA ASP A 48 -2.93 0.51 1.88
C ASP A 48 -4.27 0.42 1.16
N LEU A 49 -5.31 -0.03 1.86
CA LEU A 49 -6.65 -0.22 1.33
C LEU A 49 -7.67 0.51 2.17
N GLU A 50 -8.61 1.19 1.48
CA GLU A 50 -9.85 1.61 2.09
C GLU A 50 -11.01 0.72 1.62
N THR A 51 -11.96 0.47 2.53
CA THR A 51 -13.01 -0.52 2.31
C THR A 51 -14.36 -0.02 2.81
N THR A 52 -15.45 -0.66 2.37
CA THR A 52 -16.81 -0.36 2.86
C THR A 52 -17.04 -0.80 4.31
N GLY A 53 -16.08 -1.50 4.92
CA GLY A 53 -16.12 -1.97 6.30
C GLY A 53 -15.01 -2.97 6.59
N THR A 54 -15.05 -3.60 7.77
CA THR A 54 -13.94 -4.45 8.25
C THR A 54 -14.16 -5.95 8.03
N HIS A 55 -15.30 -6.35 7.49
CA HIS A 55 -15.64 -7.76 7.33
C HIS A 55 -15.01 -8.34 6.06
N LYS A 56 -13.87 -9.01 6.21
CA LYS A 56 -12.99 -9.51 5.13
C LYS A 56 -13.67 -10.33 4.01
N LYS A 57 -14.86 -10.89 4.25
CA LYS A 57 -15.58 -11.69 3.25
C LYS A 57 -16.65 -10.90 2.49
N ASN A 58 -17.27 -9.91 3.14
CA ASN A 58 -18.47 -9.25 2.64
C ASN A 58 -18.19 -7.82 2.18
N ASP A 59 -17.30 -7.12 2.89
CA ASP A 59 -16.99 -5.75 2.54
C ASP A 59 -16.11 -5.67 1.30
N LEU A 60 -16.14 -4.52 0.65
CA LEU A 60 -15.53 -4.30 -0.67
C LEU A 60 -14.44 -3.26 -0.58
N ILE A 61 -13.42 -3.39 -1.42
CA ILE A 61 -12.39 -2.37 -1.59
C ILE A 61 -13.02 -1.17 -2.30
N ILE A 62 -12.74 0.03 -1.82
CA ILE A 62 -13.15 1.31 -2.42
C ILE A 62 -11.97 2.19 -2.80
N GLU A 63 -10.78 1.93 -2.26
CA GLU A 63 -9.53 2.57 -2.67
C GLU A 63 -8.37 1.62 -2.48
N ILE A 64 -7.37 1.74 -3.35
CA ILE A 64 -6.06 1.12 -3.21
C ILE A 64 -4.98 2.16 -3.40
N ALA A 65 -3.99 2.16 -2.53
CA ALA A 65 -2.75 2.91 -2.68
C ALA A 65 -1.55 1.96 -2.62
N LEU A 66 -0.66 2.08 -3.59
CA LEU A 66 0.58 1.31 -3.70
C LEU A 66 1.77 2.25 -3.87
N LYS A 67 2.84 1.96 -3.14
CA LYS A 67 4.13 2.62 -3.32
C LYS A 67 5.24 1.58 -3.39
N VAL A 68 5.99 1.56 -4.48
CA VAL A 68 7.12 0.64 -4.64
C VAL A 68 8.42 1.36 -4.34
N MET A 69 9.13 0.82 -3.37
CA MET A 69 10.48 1.25 -3.01
C MET A 69 11.50 0.26 -3.55
N HIS A 70 12.56 0.79 -4.17
CA HIS A 70 13.74 0.03 -4.57
C HIS A 70 14.86 0.31 -3.59
N LEU A 71 15.45 -0.72 -3.00
CA LEU A 71 16.47 -0.54 -1.97
C LEU A 71 17.43 -1.71 -1.90
N ASN A 72 18.63 -1.46 -1.35
CA ASN A 72 19.57 -2.51 -1.02
C ASN A 72 19.07 -3.31 0.18
N LYS A 73 18.91 -4.64 0.02
CA LYS A 73 18.32 -5.54 1.04
C LYS A 73 19.17 -5.70 2.30
N HIS A 74 20.47 -5.36 2.26
CA HIS A 74 21.40 -5.52 3.38
C HIS A 74 21.54 -4.24 4.21
N THR A 75 21.59 -3.08 3.53
CA THR A 75 21.87 -1.80 4.18
C THR A 75 20.65 -0.91 4.29
N ALA A 76 19.62 -1.17 3.49
CA ALA A 76 18.47 -0.30 3.26
C ALA A 76 18.87 1.12 2.76
N GLU A 77 20.16 1.30 2.41
CA GLU A 77 20.64 2.53 1.80
C GLU A 77 20.19 2.63 0.34
N GLU A 78 20.30 3.82 -0.24
CA GLU A 78 19.90 4.11 -1.62
C GLU A 78 18.42 3.80 -1.91
N SER A 79 17.59 3.76 -0.85
CA SER A 79 16.16 3.52 -1.04
C SER A 79 15.51 4.69 -1.77
N LYS A 80 14.78 4.37 -2.84
CA LYS A 80 14.02 5.35 -3.60
C LYS A 80 12.65 4.81 -3.98
N ALA A 81 11.66 5.68 -3.98
CA ALA A 81 10.37 5.37 -4.58
C ALA A 81 10.54 5.32 -6.11
N ILE A 82 10.13 4.20 -6.71
CA ILE A 82 10.24 3.98 -8.15
C ILE A 82 8.87 3.93 -8.82
N TYR A 83 7.80 3.77 -8.05
CA TYR A 83 6.45 3.72 -8.58
C TYR A 83 5.42 4.02 -7.49
N GLU A 84 4.37 4.75 -7.86
CA GLU A 84 3.18 4.97 -7.04
C GLU A 84 1.94 4.74 -7.89
N TYR A 85 0.92 4.13 -7.29
CA TYR A 85 -0.38 3.89 -7.90
C TYR A 85 -1.46 4.10 -6.86
N GLN A 86 -2.48 4.87 -7.21
CA GLN A 86 -3.67 5.06 -6.38
C GLN A 86 -4.89 5.04 -7.28
N SER A 87 -5.95 4.38 -6.85
CA SER A 87 -7.20 4.31 -7.60
C SER A 87 -8.37 4.07 -6.67
N PHE A 88 -9.50 4.68 -7.00
CA PHE A 88 -10.79 4.33 -6.42
C PHE A 88 -11.41 3.14 -7.14
N GLN A 89 -12.35 2.50 -6.43
CA GLN A 89 -13.21 1.43 -6.93
C GLN A 89 -14.64 1.74 -6.56
N ASP A 90 -15.51 1.83 -7.57
CA ASP A 90 -16.95 1.83 -7.32
C ASP A 90 -17.35 0.45 -6.79
N PRO A 91 -17.87 0.35 -5.56
CA PRO A 91 -18.29 -0.93 -4.99
C PRO A 91 -19.63 -1.43 -5.57
N GLY A 92 -20.34 -0.61 -6.36
CA GLY A 92 -21.69 -0.92 -6.86
C GLY A 92 -22.78 -0.96 -5.78
N ILE A 93 -22.46 -0.57 -4.56
CA ILE A 93 -23.37 -0.45 -3.41
C ILE A 93 -23.10 0.86 -2.71
N LYS A 94 -24.08 1.34 -1.94
CA LYS A 94 -23.88 2.52 -1.09
C LYS A 94 -22.79 2.26 -0.04
N ILE A 95 -21.83 3.17 0.08
CA ILE A 95 -20.80 3.11 1.13
C ILE A 95 -21.48 3.39 2.48
N PRO A 96 -21.30 2.53 3.49
CA PRO A 96 -21.82 2.77 4.83
C PRO A 96 -21.29 4.09 5.40
N GLU A 97 -22.16 4.84 6.06
CA GLU A 97 -21.83 6.16 6.62
C GLU A 97 -20.66 6.06 7.62
N GLU A 98 -20.61 4.97 8.40
CA GLU A 98 -19.52 4.73 9.35
C GLU A 98 -18.16 4.57 8.64
N ALA A 99 -18.13 3.93 7.46
CA ALA A 99 -16.91 3.80 6.67
C ALA A 99 -16.48 5.17 6.13
N SER A 100 -17.43 5.94 5.54
CA SER A 100 -17.15 7.28 5.04
C SER A 100 -16.67 8.26 6.13
N LEU A 101 -17.16 8.12 7.36
CA LEU A 101 -16.70 8.92 8.50
C LEU A 101 -15.25 8.61 8.90
N ILE A 102 -14.79 7.38 8.67
CA ILE A 102 -13.43 6.95 9.01
C ILE A 102 -12.43 7.33 7.91
N ASN A 103 -12.75 7.00 6.65
CA ASN A 103 -11.82 7.13 5.53
C ASN A 103 -12.05 8.40 4.67
N GLY A 104 -13.17 9.09 4.86
CA GLY A 104 -13.51 10.31 4.12
C GLY A 104 -13.99 10.07 2.69
N ILE A 105 -14.18 8.81 2.27
CA ILE A 105 -14.56 8.46 0.90
C ILE A 105 -16.09 8.42 0.79
N THR A 106 -16.63 9.06 -0.24
CA THR A 106 -18.07 9.12 -0.50
C THR A 106 -18.44 8.39 -1.78
N ASP A 107 -19.74 8.09 -1.94
CA ASP A 107 -20.28 7.45 -3.14
C ASP A 107 -19.92 8.26 -4.42
N GLU A 108 -19.95 9.59 -4.33
CA GLU A 108 -19.62 10.47 -5.46
C GLU A 108 -18.15 10.39 -5.87
N MET A 109 -17.25 10.15 -4.91
CA MET A 109 -15.81 10.05 -5.17
C MET A 109 -15.45 8.79 -5.92
N VAL A 110 -16.12 7.69 -5.63
CA VAL A 110 -15.83 6.38 -6.21
C VAL A 110 -16.64 6.06 -7.46
N LYS A 111 -17.70 6.83 -7.70
CA LYS A 111 -18.64 6.57 -8.78
C LYS A 111 -17.93 6.42 -10.13
N ASP A 112 -18.27 5.34 -10.84
CA ASP A 112 -17.73 5.01 -12.17
C ASP A 112 -16.20 4.77 -12.19
N HIS A 113 -15.54 4.64 -11.02
CA HIS A 113 -14.12 4.32 -10.92
C HIS A 113 -13.90 2.81 -10.84
N GLU A 114 -12.83 2.35 -11.46
CA GLU A 114 -12.42 0.94 -11.45
C GLU A 114 -10.91 0.83 -11.27
N ILE A 115 -10.49 -0.01 -10.31
CA ILE A 115 -9.09 -0.36 -10.11
C ILE A 115 -8.61 -1.21 -11.29
N ASN A 116 -7.49 -0.85 -11.90
CA ASN A 116 -6.83 -1.68 -12.88
C ASN A 116 -6.11 -2.86 -12.19
N TRP A 117 -6.85 -3.95 -11.98
CA TRP A 117 -6.37 -5.14 -11.28
C TRP A 117 -5.21 -5.85 -12.00
N GLU A 118 -5.15 -5.79 -13.33
CA GLU A 118 -4.02 -6.32 -14.10
C GLU A 118 -2.73 -5.57 -13.74
N LYS A 119 -2.82 -4.25 -13.69
CA LYS A 119 -1.71 -3.38 -13.31
C LYS A 119 -1.28 -3.61 -11.85
N VAL A 120 -2.22 -3.73 -10.92
CA VAL A 120 -1.92 -4.07 -9.53
C VAL A 120 -1.22 -5.43 -9.45
N GLY A 121 -1.72 -6.43 -10.16
CA GLY A 121 -1.09 -7.75 -10.24
C GLY A 121 0.34 -7.72 -10.80
N ASP A 122 0.59 -6.89 -11.83
CA ASP A 122 1.93 -6.68 -12.38
C ASP A 122 2.89 -6.04 -11.37
N ILE A 123 2.43 -4.99 -10.67
CA ILE A 123 3.19 -4.34 -9.59
C ILE A 123 3.58 -5.36 -8.50
N LEU A 124 2.60 -6.14 -8.03
CA LEU A 124 2.85 -7.16 -7.02
C LEU A 124 3.82 -8.22 -7.53
N SER A 125 3.68 -8.68 -8.77
CA SER A 125 4.55 -9.74 -9.33
C SER A 125 6.02 -9.31 -9.35
N LYS A 126 6.30 -8.04 -9.61
CA LYS A 126 7.65 -7.43 -9.66
C LYS A 126 8.19 -7.00 -8.30
N SER A 127 7.41 -7.15 -7.24
CA SER A 127 7.82 -6.86 -5.86
C SER A 127 8.19 -8.14 -5.12
N GLN A 128 9.30 -8.15 -4.38
CA GLN A 128 9.75 -9.31 -3.60
C GLN A 128 9.04 -9.39 -2.24
N LEU A 129 8.61 -8.25 -1.71
CA LEU A 129 7.94 -8.12 -0.42
C LEU A 129 6.76 -7.16 -0.53
N CYS A 130 5.63 -7.53 0.07
CA CYS A 130 4.52 -6.63 0.32
C CYS A 130 4.50 -6.21 1.79
N VAL A 131 4.25 -4.95 2.06
CA VAL A 131 4.18 -4.40 3.42
C VAL A 131 2.89 -3.62 3.58
N ALA A 132 2.17 -3.87 4.66
CA ALA A 132 1.02 -3.05 5.04
C ALA A 132 0.99 -2.80 6.54
N HIS A 133 0.26 -1.76 6.95
CA HIS A 133 0.01 -1.48 8.36
C HIS A 133 -1.24 -2.27 8.79
N ASN A 134 -1.06 -3.34 9.57
CA ASN A 134 -2.04 -4.41 9.80
C ASN A 134 -2.26 -5.31 8.58
N ALA A 135 -1.17 -5.81 8.01
CA ALA A 135 -1.16 -6.58 6.76
C ALA A 135 -2.17 -7.74 6.68
N SER A 136 -2.62 -8.29 7.81
CA SER A 136 -3.67 -9.32 7.85
C SER A 136 -5.03 -8.81 7.34
N PHE A 137 -5.24 -7.50 7.38
CA PHE A 137 -6.44 -6.85 6.85
C PHE A 137 -6.31 -6.71 5.32
N ASP A 138 -5.32 -5.98 4.85
CA ASP A 138 -5.14 -5.68 3.43
C ASP A 138 -4.98 -6.94 2.59
N ARG A 139 -4.15 -7.87 3.05
CA ARG A 139 -3.95 -9.16 2.39
C ARG A 139 -5.25 -9.92 2.21
N ALA A 140 -6.10 -9.97 3.24
CA ALA A 140 -7.34 -10.75 3.18
C ALA A 140 -8.34 -10.20 2.15
N PHE A 141 -8.32 -8.89 1.91
CA PHE A 141 -9.10 -8.27 0.84
C PHE A 141 -8.47 -8.52 -0.52
N LEU A 142 -7.15 -8.26 -0.69
CA LEU A 142 -6.45 -8.45 -1.95
C LEU A 142 -6.45 -9.90 -2.44
N ASP A 143 -6.36 -10.87 -1.55
CA ASP A 143 -6.41 -12.30 -1.89
C ASP A 143 -7.73 -12.72 -2.57
N ARG A 144 -8.78 -11.88 -2.49
CA ARG A 144 -10.05 -12.11 -3.19
C ARG A 144 -10.02 -11.66 -4.66
N TYR A 145 -9.14 -10.72 -4.99
CA TYR A 145 -9.05 -10.11 -6.32
C TYR A 145 -7.83 -10.59 -7.10
N LEU A 146 -6.75 -10.95 -6.41
CA LEU A 146 -5.45 -11.22 -7.03
C LEU A 146 -4.81 -12.50 -6.52
N GLU A 147 -4.58 -13.44 -7.42
CA GLU A 147 -3.84 -14.66 -7.11
C GLU A 147 -2.39 -14.37 -6.74
N GLN A 148 -1.80 -13.32 -7.33
CA GLN A 148 -0.45 -12.87 -7.03
C GLN A 148 -0.27 -12.55 -5.54
N SER A 149 -1.27 -11.92 -4.90
CA SER A 149 -1.24 -11.59 -3.48
C SER A 149 -1.02 -12.81 -2.58
N LYS A 150 -1.67 -13.93 -2.90
CA LYS A 150 -1.60 -15.17 -2.12
C LYS A 150 -0.19 -15.76 -2.07
N SER A 151 0.56 -15.60 -3.15
CA SER A 151 1.92 -16.14 -3.29
C SER A 151 3.03 -15.23 -2.76
N LYS A 152 2.71 -13.98 -2.38
CA LYS A 152 3.69 -13.01 -1.90
C LYS A 152 4.09 -13.23 -0.44
N ILE A 153 5.32 -12.80 -0.15
CA ILE A 153 5.76 -12.61 1.23
C ILE A 153 5.17 -11.28 1.71
N TRP A 154 4.53 -11.32 2.87
CA TRP A 154 3.94 -10.16 3.51
C TRP A 154 4.65 -9.86 4.81
N ALA A 155 4.90 -8.57 5.07
CA ALA A 155 5.33 -8.05 6.35
C ALA A 155 4.27 -7.07 6.88
N CYS A 156 4.15 -7.04 8.21
CA CYS A 156 3.19 -6.22 8.92
C CYS A 156 3.91 -5.20 9.80
N SER A 157 3.79 -3.93 9.50
CA SER A 157 4.49 -2.91 10.29
C SER A 157 3.99 -2.80 11.74
N ILE A 158 2.80 -3.34 12.06
CA ILE A 158 2.35 -3.44 13.45
C ILE A 158 3.02 -4.61 14.18
N ASN A 159 3.05 -5.80 13.56
CA ASN A 159 3.40 -7.03 14.26
C ASN A 159 4.88 -7.39 14.15
N ASP A 160 5.55 -6.98 13.07
CA ASP A 160 6.93 -7.38 12.78
C ASP A 160 7.96 -6.36 13.31
N ILE A 161 7.47 -5.27 13.92
CA ILE A 161 8.31 -4.24 14.56
C ILE A 161 7.97 -4.17 16.03
N ASP A 162 8.99 -4.27 16.89
CA ASP A 162 8.81 -4.07 18.33
C ASP A 162 8.72 -2.58 18.68
N TRP A 163 7.53 -2.04 18.52
CA TRP A 163 7.22 -0.65 18.81
C TRP A 163 7.34 -0.30 20.29
N ILE A 164 7.04 -1.26 21.18
CA ILE A 164 7.15 -1.07 22.63
C ILE A 164 8.60 -0.86 23.03
N GLN A 165 9.52 -1.68 22.50
CA GLN A 165 10.96 -1.51 22.73
C GLN A 165 11.47 -0.16 22.19
N ARG A 166 10.80 0.38 21.17
CA ARG A 166 11.09 1.70 20.59
C ARG A 166 10.44 2.86 21.33
N GLY A 167 9.71 2.58 22.42
CA GLY A 167 9.08 3.60 23.28
C GLY A 167 7.67 4.03 22.85
N PHE A 168 7.05 3.35 21.91
CA PHE A 168 5.69 3.65 21.47
C PHE A 168 4.67 2.80 22.22
N THR A 169 3.59 3.43 22.70
CA THR A 169 2.47 2.76 23.39
C THR A 169 1.21 2.65 22.55
N ASN A 170 1.21 3.29 21.37
CA ASN A 170 0.13 3.24 20.41
C ASN A 170 0.72 2.96 19.02
N PHE A 171 0.05 2.09 18.25
CA PHE A 171 0.55 1.58 16.98
C PHE A 171 -0.18 2.17 15.76
N LYS A 172 -0.99 3.21 15.95
CA LYS A 172 -1.57 3.94 14.82
C LYS A 172 -0.47 4.62 14.03
N LEU A 173 -0.51 4.48 12.71
CA LEU A 173 0.54 4.96 11.80
C LEU A 173 0.84 6.45 11.98
N GLU A 174 -0.19 7.27 12.20
CA GLU A 174 -0.10 8.71 12.46
C GLU A 174 0.69 9.08 13.74
N LEU A 175 0.82 8.13 14.68
CA LEU A 175 1.54 8.32 15.95
C LEU A 175 2.94 7.70 15.94
N LEU A 176 3.28 6.92 14.92
CA LEU A 176 4.56 6.24 14.77
C LEU A 176 5.59 7.06 13.95
N SER A 177 5.22 8.27 13.59
CA SER A 177 6.01 9.17 12.74
C SER A 177 6.75 10.22 13.55
#